data_6f7c414bad84d6474d96184d57bfb771
#
_entry.id   6f7c414bad84d6474d96184d57bfb771
#
_cell.length_a   1.000
_cell.length_b   1.000
_cell.length_c   1.000
_cell.angle_alpha   90.00
_cell.angle_beta   90.00
_cell.angle_gamma   90.00
#
_symmetry.space_group_name_H-M   'P 1'
#
loop_
_entity.id
_entity.type
_entity.pdbx_description
1 polymer ?
#
loop_
_entity_poly.entity_id
_entity_poly.type
_entity_poly.pdbx_seq_one_letter_code
_entity_poly.pdbx_strand_id
1 'polypeptide(L)'
;IYVLRDKASKVNSDPDTIDTCGTGGDGKNSLNISTAAAIVLSSMGIKVAKHGNKAVSSNCGSADVLEALKININLKPNEVEENIRKFNFAFMFAPNYHLAMKHVGPARKKLGKKTIFNLIGPLSSPAQVKRQVIGVFDKKWMKPFAEALKENNVVHAYIVHSDDGMDEISPFAKTNIVELKDK
;
A
#
# COMPACT_ATOMS: atom_id res chain seq x y z
N ILE A 1 3.73 3.02 -14.14
CA ILE A 1 2.50 2.95 -13.31
C ILE A 1 1.29 2.69 -14.21
N TYR A 2 1.04 3.49 -15.24
CA TYR A 2 -0.11 3.35 -16.15
C TYR A 2 -0.35 1.93 -16.65
N VAL A 3 0.70 1.25 -17.15
CA VAL A 3 0.61 -0.13 -17.65
C VAL A 3 0.16 -1.09 -16.54
N LEU A 4 0.68 -0.95 -15.32
CA LEU A 4 0.29 -1.82 -14.20
C LEU A 4 -1.16 -1.59 -13.77
N ARG A 5 -1.60 -0.33 -13.72
CA ARG A 5 -2.98 0.02 -13.38
C ARG A 5 -3.96 -0.43 -14.48
N ASP A 6 -3.57 -0.33 -15.74
CA ASP A 6 -4.38 -0.78 -16.88
C ASP A 6 -4.57 -2.31 -16.87
N LYS A 7 -3.51 -3.05 -16.56
CA LYS A 7 -3.51 -4.52 -16.53
C LYS A 7 -3.95 -5.12 -15.18
N ALA A 8 -4.17 -4.29 -14.16
CA ALA A 8 -4.66 -4.77 -12.88
C ALA A 8 -6.15 -5.16 -12.94
N SER A 9 -6.52 -6.18 -12.16
CA SER A 9 -7.93 -6.46 -11.87
C SER A 9 -8.50 -5.30 -11.05
N LYS A 10 -9.38 -4.51 -11.64
CA LYS A 10 -9.91 -3.28 -11.01
C LYS A 10 -10.94 -3.60 -9.94
N VAL A 11 -10.95 -2.78 -8.90
CA VAL A 11 -11.92 -2.78 -7.80
C VAL A 11 -12.60 -1.41 -7.76
N ASN A 12 -13.93 -1.38 -7.74
CA ASN A 12 -14.67 -0.15 -7.54
C ASN A 12 -14.72 0.19 -6.04
N SER A 13 -14.44 1.42 -5.70
CA SER A 13 -14.50 1.91 -4.32
C SER A 13 -15.08 3.31 -4.27
N ASP A 14 -15.63 3.67 -3.12
CA ASP A 14 -16.12 5.03 -2.91
C ASP A 14 -14.96 6.04 -2.95
N PRO A 15 -15.22 7.31 -3.33
CA PRO A 15 -14.19 8.35 -3.41
C PRO A 15 -13.44 8.60 -2.10
N ASP A 16 -14.10 8.34 -0.96
CA ASP A 16 -13.51 8.52 0.38
C ASP A 16 -12.81 7.26 0.91
N THR A 17 -12.78 6.19 0.13
CA THR A 17 -12.00 4.99 0.48
C THR A 17 -10.52 5.32 0.50
N ILE A 18 -9.83 4.84 1.54
CA ILE A 18 -8.40 5.09 1.74
C ILE A 18 -7.55 3.83 1.56
N ASP A 19 -6.25 4.02 1.33
CA ASP A 19 -5.25 2.97 1.41
C ASP A 19 -4.08 3.41 2.31
N THR A 20 -3.49 2.47 3.03
CA THR A 20 -2.33 2.66 3.91
C THR A 20 -1.11 1.87 3.42
N CYS A 21 -1.01 1.61 2.14
CA CYS A 21 0.07 0.81 1.55
C CYS A 21 1.37 1.63 1.44
N GLY A 22 2.40 1.25 2.20
CA GLY A 22 3.76 1.77 2.06
C GLY A 22 4.64 0.95 1.12
N THR A 23 5.88 1.40 0.91
CA THR A 23 6.86 0.68 0.09
C THR A 23 7.40 -0.58 0.77
N GLY A 24 7.38 -0.61 2.09
CA GLY A 24 8.11 -1.61 2.86
C GLY A 24 9.63 -1.52 2.64
N GLY A 25 10.36 -2.47 3.18
CA GLY A 25 11.79 -2.62 2.87
C GLY A 25 12.71 -1.63 3.58
N ASP A 26 12.28 -1.04 4.68
CA ASP A 26 13.07 -0.19 5.57
C ASP A 26 14.09 -0.98 6.42
N GLY A 27 13.90 -2.30 6.54
CA GLY A 27 14.78 -3.20 7.31
C GLY A 27 14.68 -3.03 8.83
N LYS A 28 13.63 -2.37 9.34
CA LYS A 28 13.48 -2.07 10.78
C LYS A 28 12.83 -3.17 11.59
N ASN A 29 12.22 -4.15 10.93
CA ASN A 29 11.50 -5.24 11.59
C ASN A 29 10.45 -4.76 12.62
N SER A 30 9.81 -3.64 12.32
CA SER A 30 8.75 -3.06 13.12
C SER A 30 7.45 -3.88 13.04
N LEU A 31 6.47 -3.53 13.83
CA LEU A 31 5.11 -4.03 13.69
C LEU A 31 4.53 -3.65 12.33
N ASN A 32 3.54 -4.42 11.86
CA ASN A 32 2.79 -4.08 10.64
C ASN A 32 1.84 -2.89 10.91
N ILE A 33 2.43 -1.71 11.15
CA ILE A 33 1.75 -0.49 11.60
C ILE A 33 0.64 -0.11 10.62
N SER A 34 0.92 -0.08 9.34
CA SER A 34 -0.08 0.25 8.31
C SER A 34 -1.26 -0.73 8.28
N THR A 35 -1.04 -2.01 8.61
CA THR A 35 -2.12 -3.01 8.69
C THR A 35 -2.96 -2.81 9.96
N ALA A 36 -2.32 -2.57 11.09
CA ALA A 36 -2.99 -2.27 12.34
C ALA A 36 -3.83 -0.98 12.21
N ALA A 37 -3.25 0.09 11.66
CA ALA A 37 -3.96 1.34 11.38
C ALA A 37 -5.17 1.13 10.47
N ALA A 38 -5.05 0.30 9.42
CA ALA A 38 -6.16 -0.02 8.52
C ALA A 38 -7.34 -0.68 9.26
N ILE A 39 -7.05 -1.62 10.17
CA ILE A 39 -8.08 -2.31 10.97
C ILE A 39 -8.74 -1.32 11.95
N VAL A 40 -7.96 -0.49 12.63
CA VAL A 40 -8.50 0.53 13.55
C VAL A 40 -9.39 1.53 12.81
N LEU A 41 -8.94 2.05 11.68
CA LEU A 41 -9.71 3.00 10.86
C LEU A 41 -11.03 2.38 10.39
N SER A 42 -11.02 1.12 9.97
CA SER A 42 -12.24 0.44 9.54
C SER A 42 -13.24 0.26 10.70
N SER A 43 -12.75 0.00 11.91
CA SER A 43 -13.59 -0.09 13.10
C SER A 43 -14.23 1.26 13.49
N MET A 44 -13.62 2.36 13.05
CA MET A 44 -14.16 3.73 13.21
C MET A 44 -15.13 4.13 12.07
N GLY A 45 -15.46 3.22 11.17
CA GLY A 45 -16.36 3.47 10.04
C GLY A 45 -15.70 4.04 8.78
N ILE A 46 -14.36 4.14 8.75
CA ILE A 46 -13.64 4.62 7.57
C ILE A 46 -13.42 3.45 6.61
N LYS A 47 -13.78 3.62 5.36
CA LYS A 47 -13.60 2.59 4.33
C LYS A 47 -12.14 2.45 3.93
N VAL A 48 -11.59 1.26 4.07
CA VAL A 48 -10.19 0.95 3.77
C VAL A 48 -10.10 -0.16 2.72
N ALA A 49 -9.52 0.14 1.57
CA ALA A 49 -9.14 -0.80 0.53
C ALA A 49 -7.62 -0.99 0.59
N LYS A 50 -7.14 -1.84 1.50
CA LYS A 50 -5.72 -2.01 1.73
C LYS A 50 -5.07 -2.85 0.64
N HIS A 51 -4.16 -2.25 -0.11
CA HIS A 51 -3.27 -2.97 -1.01
C HIS A 51 -2.02 -3.46 -0.27
N GLY A 52 -1.56 -4.66 -0.54
CA GLY A 52 -0.39 -5.18 0.16
C GLY A 52 0.11 -6.54 -0.37
N ASN A 53 1.20 -7.00 0.23
CA ASN A 53 1.86 -8.24 -0.16
C ASN A 53 2.37 -9.01 1.08
N LYS A 54 2.89 -10.21 0.84
CA LYS A 54 3.73 -10.94 1.80
C LYS A 54 5.09 -10.26 1.94
N ALA A 55 5.77 -10.54 3.04
CA ALA A 55 7.12 -10.06 3.27
C ALA A 55 8.07 -10.49 2.13
N VAL A 56 8.93 -9.55 1.70
CA VAL A 56 10.01 -9.85 0.74
C VAL A 56 11.38 -9.73 1.42
N SER A 57 11.53 -8.76 2.31
CA SER A 57 12.79 -8.46 3.02
C SER A 57 12.62 -8.31 4.53
N SER A 58 11.41 -8.29 5.04
CA SER A 58 11.07 -8.28 6.47
C SER A 58 10.60 -9.66 6.93
N ASN A 59 10.46 -9.84 8.26
CA ASN A 59 10.01 -11.12 8.83
C ASN A 59 8.52 -11.39 8.60
N CYS A 60 7.70 -10.34 8.41
CA CYS A 60 6.26 -10.45 8.30
C CYS A 60 5.68 -9.29 7.49
N GLY A 61 4.96 -9.57 6.43
CA GLY A 61 4.23 -8.60 5.62
C GLY A 61 2.76 -8.48 5.99
N SER A 62 2.04 -7.56 5.38
CA SER A 62 0.60 -7.35 5.63
C SER A 62 -0.23 -8.61 5.40
N ALA A 63 0.03 -9.33 4.32
CA ALA A 63 -0.69 -10.57 3.99
C ALA A 63 -0.42 -11.66 5.02
N ASP A 64 0.81 -11.76 5.53
CA ASP A 64 1.19 -12.79 6.50
C ASP A 64 0.43 -12.59 7.82
N VAL A 65 0.31 -11.34 8.31
CA VAL A 65 -0.48 -11.00 9.50
C VAL A 65 -1.95 -11.33 9.31
N LEU A 66 -2.53 -10.95 8.17
CA LEU A 66 -3.96 -11.16 7.91
C LEU A 66 -4.29 -12.66 7.79
N GLU A 67 -3.43 -13.45 7.16
CA GLU A 67 -3.56 -14.91 7.13
C GLU A 67 -3.48 -15.51 8.55
N ALA A 68 -2.54 -15.06 9.38
CA ALA A 68 -2.44 -15.51 10.78
C ALA A 68 -3.69 -15.17 11.61
N LEU A 69 -4.34 -14.04 11.31
CA LEU A 69 -5.63 -13.64 11.88
C LEU A 69 -6.82 -14.35 11.21
N LYS A 70 -6.59 -15.30 10.31
CA LYS A 70 -7.61 -16.04 9.56
C LYS A 70 -8.51 -15.15 8.68
N ILE A 71 -8.01 -14.01 8.27
CA ILE A 71 -8.68 -13.12 7.32
C ILE A 71 -8.35 -13.61 5.91
N ASN A 72 -9.39 -13.82 5.09
CA ASN A 72 -9.19 -14.25 3.71
C ASN A 72 -8.53 -13.15 2.88
N ILE A 73 -7.32 -13.42 2.40
CA ILE A 73 -6.57 -12.49 1.52
C ILE A 73 -6.79 -12.77 0.03
N ASN A 74 -7.45 -13.87 -0.33
CA ASN A 74 -7.64 -14.30 -1.71
C ASN A 74 -9.02 -13.89 -2.25
N LEU A 75 -9.39 -12.64 -2.03
CA LEU A 75 -10.65 -12.08 -2.47
C LEU A 75 -10.60 -11.71 -3.96
N LYS A 76 -11.72 -11.94 -4.66
CA LYS A 76 -11.98 -11.42 -6.00
C LYS A 76 -12.44 -9.96 -5.93
N PRO A 77 -12.38 -9.19 -7.02
CA PRO A 77 -12.78 -7.78 -7.01
C PRO A 77 -14.16 -7.51 -6.41
N ASN A 78 -15.19 -8.28 -6.79
CA ASN A 78 -16.54 -8.15 -6.27
C ASN A 78 -16.65 -8.46 -4.77
N GLU A 79 -15.86 -9.41 -4.26
CA GLU A 79 -15.81 -9.75 -2.84
C GLU A 79 -15.12 -8.64 -2.03
N VAL A 80 -14.10 -7.99 -2.61
CA VAL A 80 -13.48 -6.80 -2.02
C VAL A 80 -14.47 -5.65 -1.92
N GLU A 81 -15.21 -5.37 -2.99
CA GLU A 81 -16.26 -4.33 -3.01
C GLU A 81 -17.34 -4.59 -1.96
N GLU A 82 -17.76 -5.84 -1.83
CA GLU A 82 -18.73 -6.26 -0.82
C GLU A 82 -18.19 -6.10 0.60
N ASN A 83 -16.93 -6.51 0.84
CA ASN A 83 -16.31 -6.39 2.16
C ASN A 83 -16.09 -4.94 2.58
N ILE A 84 -15.68 -4.05 1.66
CA ILE A 84 -15.58 -2.61 1.93
C ILE A 84 -16.95 -2.07 2.36
N ARG A 85 -18.03 -2.47 1.67
CA ARG A 85 -19.39 -2.00 1.98
C ARG A 85 -19.90 -2.53 3.33
N LYS A 86 -19.63 -3.81 3.68
CA LYS A 86 -20.14 -4.46 4.89
C LYS A 86 -19.31 -4.20 6.12
N PHE A 87 -17.98 -4.20 5.97
CA PHE A 87 -17.02 -4.22 7.07
C PHE A 87 -16.10 -3.02 7.09
N ASN A 88 -16.23 -2.08 6.14
CA ASN A 88 -15.32 -0.96 5.93
C ASN A 88 -13.85 -1.39 5.69
N PHE A 89 -13.58 -2.67 5.45
CA PHE A 89 -12.23 -3.19 5.25
C PHE A 89 -12.22 -4.28 4.19
N ALA A 90 -11.27 -4.18 3.27
CA ALA A 90 -10.87 -5.32 2.47
C ALA A 90 -9.37 -5.25 2.16
N PHE A 91 -8.76 -6.42 1.97
CA PHE A 91 -7.38 -6.56 1.58
C PHE A 91 -7.27 -7.03 0.13
N MET A 92 -6.45 -6.32 -0.63
CA MET A 92 -6.13 -6.65 -2.02
C MET A 92 -4.71 -7.21 -2.09
N PHE A 93 -4.60 -8.53 -2.14
CA PHE A 93 -3.31 -9.21 -2.22
C PHE A 93 -2.68 -8.99 -3.60
N ALA A 94 -1.60 -8.25 -3.66
CA ALA A 94 -0.98 -7.77 -4.91
C ALA A 94 -0.79 -8.84 -5.99
N PRO A 95 -0.34 -10.09 -5.70
CA PRO A 95 -0.23 -11.14 -6.71
C PRO A 95 -1.53 -11.50 -7.43
N ASN A 96 -2.67 -11.39 -6.75
CA ASN A 96 -3.97 -11.73 -7.31
C ASN A 96 -4.50 -10.64 -8.26
N TYR A 97 -4.06 -9.39 -8.09
CA TYR A 97 -4.52 -8.24 -8.85
C TYR A 97 -3.57 -7.80 -9.95
N HIS A 98 -2.28 -8.06 -9.80
CA HIS A 98 -1.23 -7.67 -10.75
C HIS A 98 -0.61 -8.88 -11.45
N LEU A 99 -1.42 -9.65 -12.18
CA LEU A 99 -0.99 -10.89 -12.84
C LEU A 99 0.20 -10.66 -13.80
N ALA A 100 0.34 -9.49 -14.39
CA ALA A 100 1.47 -9.14 -15.24
C ALA A 100 2.82 -9.18 -14.50
N MET A 101 2.82 -9.01 -13.18
CA MET A 101 4.03 -9.05 -12.35
C MET A 101 4.71 -10.43 -12.32
N LYS A 102 4.00 -11.51 -12.64
CA LYS A 102 4.60 -12.86 -12.76
C LYS A 102 5.73 -12.92 -13.79
N HIS A 103 5.65 -12.08 -14.83
CA HIS A 103 6.66 -12.06 -15.89
C HIS A 103 7.98 -11.40 -15.46
N VAL A 104 7.93 -10.48 -14.49
CA VAL A 104 9.12 -9.78 -13.97
C VAL A 104 9.66 -10.41 -12.68
N GLY A 105 8.89 -11.26 -12.03
CA GLY A 105 9.25 -11.90 -10.76
C GLY A 105 10.58 -12.66 -10.81
N PRO A 106 10.80 -13.56 -11.79
CA PRO A 106 12.06 -14.32 -11.92
C PRO A 106 13.28 -13.41 -12.13
N ALA A 107 13.15 -12.36 -12.97
CA ALA A 107 14.23 -11.40 -13.22
C ALA A 107 14.56 -10.59 -11.94
N ARG A 108 13.54 -10.15 -11.18
CA ARG A 108 13.74 -9.46 -9.88
C ARG A 108 14.46 -10.35 -8.87
N LYS A 109 14.06 -11.63 -8.78
CA LYS A 109 14.70 -12.59 -7.87
C LYS A 109 16.17 -12.81 -8.25
N LYS A 110 16.47 -12.98 -9.55
CA LYS A 110 17.85 -13.14 -10.04
C LYS A 110 18.70 -11.90 -9.80
N LEU A 111 18.13 -10.70 -9.93
CA LEU A 111 18.83 -9.43 -9.71
C LEU A 111 19.21 -9.21 -8.24
N GLY A 112 18.40 -9.66 -7.29
CA GLY A 112 18.65 -9.54 -5.84
C GLY A 112 18.79 -8.13 -5.29
N LYS A 113 18.39 -7.11 -6.06
CA LYS A 113 18.53 -5.68 -5.70
C LYS A 113 17.18 -4.99 -5.71
N LYS A 114 17.07 -3.87 -4.96
CA LYS A 114 15.92 -2.97 -5.05
C LYS A 114 15.83 -2.39 -6.46
N THR A 115 14.62 -2.35 -7.00
CA THR A 115 14.30 -1.83 -8.33
C THR A 115 13.10 -0.90 -8.24
N ILE A 116 12.70 -0.31 -9.35
CA ILE A 116 11.46 0.49 -9.44
C ILE A 116 10.23 -0.29 -8.92
N PHE A 117 10.21 -1.62 -9.05
CA PHE A 117 9.13 -2.47 -8.56
C PHE A 117 9.00 -2.52 -7.02
N ASN A 118 9.99 -2.05 -6.28
CA ASN A 118 9.89 -1.87 -4.84
C ASN A 118 9.22 -0.54 -4.45
N LEU A 119 9.05 0.35 -5.41
CA LEU A 119 8.47 1.69 -5.21
C LEU A 119 7.03 1.77 -5.70
N ILE A 120 6.70 1.12 -6.82
CA ILE A 120 5.44 1.34 -7.52
C ILE A 120 4.22 0.64 -6.90
N GLY A 121 4.43 -0.23 -5.90
CA GLY A 121 3.32 -0.92 -5.20
C GLY A 121 2.24 0.04 -4.70
N PRO A 122 2.58 1.01 -3.83
CA PRO A 122 1.61 1.98 -3.31
C PRO A 122 0.96 2.86 -4.38
N LEU A 123 1.63 3.05 -5.52
CA LEU A 123 1.14 3.85 -6.65
C LEU A 123 0.21 3.07 -7.58
N SER A 124 0.06 1.77 -7.39
CA SER A 124 -0.67 0.87 -8.31
C SER A 124 -1.87 0.18 -7.66
N SER A 125 -2.46 0.78 -6.62
CA SER A 125 -3.65 0.23 -5.96
C SER A 125 -4.74 -0.16 -6.96
N PRO A 126 -5.26 -1.41 -6.91
CA PRO A 126 -6.35 -1.86 -7.78
C PRO A 126 -7.64 -1.06 -7.60
N ALA A 127 -7.88 -0.53 -6.40
CA ALA A 127 -9.04 0.31 -6.09
C ALA A 127 -8.86 1.77 -6.54
N GLN A 128 -7.67 2.16 -7.00
CA GLN A 128 -7.36 3.51 -7.46
C GLN A 128 -7.84 4.61 -6.50
N VAL A 129 -7.68 4.34 -5.20
CA VAL A 129 -8.13 5.24 -4.14
C VAL A 129 -7.61 6.67 -4.33
N LYS A 130 -8.37 7.64 -3.84
CA LYS A 130 -8.03 9.06 -3.96
C LYS A 130 -7.38 9.62 -2.69
N ARG A 131 -7.29 8.83 -1.63
CA ARG A 131 -6.74 9.22 -0.33
C ARG A 131 -5.78 8.14 0.17
N GLN A 132 -4.56 8.52 0.53
CA GLN A 132 -3.53 7.54 0.92
C GLN A 132 -2.61 8.06 2.02
N VAL A 133 -2.14 7.14 2.87
CA VAL A 133 -0.93 7.33 3.67
C VAL A 133 0.12 6.35 3.17
N ILE A 134 1.28 6.86 2.76
CA ILE A 134 2.32 6.06 2.13
C ILE A 134 3.64 6.25 2.87
N GLY A 135 4.13 5.20 3.51
CA GLY A 135 5.49 5.16 4.01
C GLY A 135 6.50 4.85 2.89
N VAL A 136 7.61 5.54 2.87
CA VAL A 136 8.71 5.30 1.92
C VAL A 136 10.01 4.97 2.64
N PHE A 137 10.72 3.94 2.19
CA PHE A 137 11.95 3.47 2.84
C PHE A 137 13.14 4.43 2.73
N ASP A 138 13.03 5.50 1.96
CA ASP A 138 14.09 6.50 1.79
C ASP A 138 13.48 7.88 1.50
N LYS A 139 13.89 8.87 2.25
CA LYS A 139 13.39 10.25 2.21
C LYS A 139 13.42 10.88 0.82
N LYS A 140 14.40 10.50 -0.02
CA LYS A 140 14.51 11.03 -1.39
C LYS A 140 13.30 10.72 -2.27
N TRP A 141 12.51 9.69 -1.93
CA TRP A 141 11.33 9.29 -2.69
C TRP A 141 10.06 10.07 -2.34
N MET A 142 10.05 10.84 -1.25
CA MET A 142 8.85 11.51 -0.78
C MET A 142 8.26 12.47 -1.82
N LYS A 143 9.07 13.38 -2.38
CA LYS A 143 8.61 14.32 -3.42
C LYS A 143 8.24 13.62 -4.74
N PRO A 144 9.06 12.71 -5.31
CA PRO A 144 8.68 11.94 -6.49
C PRO A 144 7.36 11.16 -6.33
N PHE A 145 7.07 10.64 -5.12
CA PHE A 145 5.79 9.99 -4.85
C PHE A 145 4.63 10.98 -4.90
N ALA A 146 4.76 12.16 -4.28
CA ALA A 146 3.72 13.18 -4.31
C ALA A 146 3.40 13.62 -5.75
N GLU A 147 4.43 13.81 -6.57
CA GLU A 147 4.29 14.16 -7.99
C GLU A 147 3.57 13.04 -8.76
N ALA A 148 4.00 11.79 -8.60
CA ALA A 148 3.36 10.64 -9.24
C ALA A 148 1.90 10.44 -8.80
N LEU A 149 1.58 10.69 -7.55
CA LEU A 149 0.22 10.61 -7.03
C LEU A 149 -0.67 11.72 -7.60
N LYS A 150 -0.14 12.93 -7.73
CA LYS A 150 -0.83 14.06 -8.37
C LYS A 150 -1.19 13.72 -9.83
N GLU A 151 -0.25 13.19 -10.60
CA GLU A 151 -0.50 12.72 -11.97
C GLU A 151 -1.53 11.59 -12.06
N ASN A 152 -1.69 10.80 -10.98
CA ASN A 152 -2.69 9.75 -10.86
C ASN A 152 -4.04 10.24 -10.31
N ASN A 153 -4.25 11.57 -10.21
CA ASN A 153 -5.46 12.21 -9.70
C ASN A 153 -5.80 11.78 -8.27
N VAL A 154 -4.80 11.57 -7.43
CA VAL A 154 -4.98 11.43 -5.98
C VAL A 154 -5.27 12.80 -5.39
N VAL A 155 -6.30 12.89 -4.57
CA VAL A 155 -6.82 14.14 -4.01
C VAL A 155 -6.09 14.52 -2.72
N HIS A 156 -5.77 13.53 -1.90
CA HIS A 156 -5.09 13.77 -0.64
C HIS A 156 -4.17 12.60 -0.28
N ALA A 157 -2.92 12.89 0.00
CA ALA A 157 -1.98 11.89 0.47
C ALA A 157 -0.96 12.47 1.44
N TYR A 158 -0.57 11.66 2.41
CA TYR A 158 0.63 11.86 3.22
C TYR A 158 1.69 10.86 2.79
N ILE A 159 2.86 11.36 2.40
CA ILE A 159 4.04 10.54 2.14
C ILE A 159 4.98 10.75 3.32
N VAL A 160 5.31 9.67 4.03
CA VAL A 160 6.03 9.76 5.29
C VAL A 160 7.34 8.97 5.28
N HIS A 161 8.33 9.48 6.01
CA HIS A 161 9.60 8.82 6.31
C HIS A 161 10.14 9.36 7.62
N SER A 162 10.48 8.50 8.56
CA SER A 162 10.99 8.90 9.87
C SER A 162 12.51 8.94 9.92
N ASP A 163 13.08 9.82 10.74
CA ASP A 163 14.53 10.05 10.83
C ASP A 163 15.28 8.84 11.42
N ASP A 164 14.58 7.91 12.09
CA ASP A 164 15.13 6.61 12.49
C ASP A 164 15.16 5.59 11.33
N GLY A 165 14.70 5.98 10.16
CA GLY A 165 14.70 5.20 8.92
C GLY A 165 13.46 4.32 8.71
N MET A 166 12.42 4.44 9.55
CA MET A 166 11.15 3.73 9.33
C MET A 166 10.37 4.35 8.17
N ASP A 167 9.73 3.51 7.37
CA ASP A 167 8.75 3.91 6.38
C ASP A 167 7.33 4.07 6.98
N GLU A 168 7.28 4.60 8.21
CA GLU A 168 6.08 4.80 9.01
C GLU A 168 6.19 6.10 9.82
N ILE A 169 5.10 6.50 10.48
CA ILE A 169 5.14 7.55 11.50
C ILE A 169 5.70 6.94 12.78
N SER A 170 6.94 7.31 13.12
CA SER A 170 7.63 6.78 14.29
C SER A 170 7.22 7.49 15.57
N PRO A 171 6.98 6.77 16.67
CA PRO A 171 6.83 7.37 18.00
C PRO A 171 8.18 7.75 18.65
N PHE A 172 9.32 7.34 18.05
CA PHE A 172 10.65 7.48 18.65
C PHE A 172 11.51 8.55 17.99
N ALA A 173 11.13 9.01 16.77
CA ALA A 173 11.90 9.97 15.99
C ALA A 173 10.99 10.94 15.25
N LYS A 174 11.56 12.03 14.75
CA LYS A 174 10.84 12.96 13.88
C LYS A 174 10.42 12.25 12.60
N THR A 175 9.19 12.46 12.19
CA THR A 175 8.67 11.99 10.92
C THR A 175 8.60 13.16 9.93
N ASN A 176 9.26 12.97 8.80
CA ASN A 176 9.15 13.90 7.68
C ASN A 176 7.85 13.56 6.91
N ILE A 177 7.10 14.59 6.55
CA ILE A 177 5.83 14.44 5.84
C ILE A 177 5.85 15.36 4.61
N VAL A 178 5.47 14.80 3.47
CA VAL A 178 5.08 15.57 2.28
C VAL A 178 3.59 15.36 2.11
N GLU A 179 2.82 16.43 2.21
CA GLU A 179 1.38 16.41 1.98
C GLU A 179 1.09 16.78 0.53
N LEU A 180 0.35 15.91 -0.15
CA LEU A 180 -0.37 16.24 -1.38
C LEU A 180 -1.81 16.53 -0.98
N LYS A 181 -2.29 17.72 -1.29
CA LYS A 181 -3.69 18.12 -1.09
C LYS A 181 -4.13 18.92 -2.28
N ASP A 182 -5.16 18.43 -2.96
CA ASP A 182 -5.83 19.19 -4.01
C ASP A 182 -6.63 20.33 -3.36
N LYS A 183 -6.64 21.49 -4.01
CA LYS A 183 -7.30 22.70 -3.48
C LYS A 183 -8.79 22.70 -3.78
#